data_95d79aae230260d95a9d236cd1457fdd
#
_entry.id   95d79aae230260d95a9d236cd1457fdd
#
_cell.length_a   1.000
_cell.length_b   1.000
_cell.length_c   1.000
_cell.angle_alpha   90.00
_cell.angle_beta   90.00
_cell.angle_gamma   90.00
#
_symmetry.space_group_name_H-M   'P 1'
#
loop_
_entity.id
_entity.type
_entity.pdbx_description
1 polymer ?
#
loop_
_entity_poly.entity_id
_entity_poly.type
_entity_poly.pdbx_seq_one_letter_code
_entity_poly.pdbx_strand_id
1 'polypeptide(L)'
;MQADLDEATKAELKRSELLLMDPSARRNRERVDALLSNNFVEIGSSGRVWTRQATLDLLATEITYTQPQIEDLAVRLLGPGVALLTYRTLRKSMSGEQTITLRSSIWILDSGSWKICFHQGTVAGKSMV
;
A
#
# COMPACT_ATOMS: atom_id res chain seq x y z
N MET A 1 -19.37 14.72 -13.83
CA MET A 1 -18.32 15.64 -14.23
C MET A 1 -17.17 15.55 -13.28
N GLN A 2 -16.87 16.57 -12.50
CA GLN A 2 -15.75 16.52 -11.57
C GLN A 2 -15.90 15.35 -10.58
N ALA A 3 -17.09 15.18 -10.03
CA ALA A 3 -17.35 14.13 -9.04
C ALA A 3 -17.16 12.73 -9.66
N ASP A 4 -17.62 12.54 -10.91
CA ASP A 4 -17.50 11.25 -11.58
C ASP A 4 -16.03 10.91 -11.89
N LEU A 5 -15.23 11.91 -12.30
CA LEU A 5 -13.82 11.73 -12.54
C LEU A 5 -13.09 11.37 -11.25
N ASP A 6 -13.46 12.06 -10.15
CA ASP A 6 -12.86 11.78 -8.85
C ASP A 6 -13.20 10.37 -8.38
N GLU A 7 -14.44 9.92 -8.59
CA GLU A 7 -14.84 8.57 -8.19
C GLU A 7 -14.12 7.50 -9.01
N ALA A 8 -13.96 7.71 -10.32
CA ALA A 8 -13.22 6.78 -11.17
C ALA A 8 -11.75 6.72 -10.76
N THR A 9 -11.15 7.87 -10.47
CA THR A 9 -9.76 7.97 -10.03
C THR A 9 -9.58 7.27 -8.69
N LYS A 10 -10.50 7.50 -7.74
CA LYS A 10 -10.44 6.84 -6.43
C LYS A 10 -10.53 5.32 -6.56
N ALA A 11 -11.39 4.83 -7.44
CA ALA A 11 -11.53 3.40 -7.68
C ALA A 11 -10.23 2.80 -8.25
N GLU A 12 -9.59 3.50 -9.17
CA GLU A 12 -8.32 3.08 -9.74
C GLU A 12 -7.24 3.01 -8.66
N LEU A 13 -7.16 4.04 -7.81
CA LEU A 13 -6.17 4.09 -6.75
C LEU A 13 -6.36 2.97 -5.73
N LYS A 14 -7.62 2.67 -5.38
CA LYS A 14 -7.91 1.54 -4.48
C LYS A 14 -7.44 0.22 -5.10
N ARG A 15 -7.71 0.01 -6.38
CA ARG A 15 -7.26 -1.21 -7.06
C ARG A 15 -5.74 -1.32 -7.02
N SER A 16 -5.04 -0.22 -7.28
CA SER A 16 -3.57 -0.22 -7.30
C SER A 16 -2.98 -0.48 -5.92
N GLU A 17 -3.57 0.10 -4.88
CA GLU A 17 -3.12 -0.16 -3.51
C GLU A 17 -3.30 -1.64 -3.17
N LEU A 18 -4.46 -2.22 -3.52
CA LEU A 18 -4.74 -3.62 -3.26
C LEU A 18 -3.80 -4.55 -4.03
N LEU A 19 -3.38 -4.17 -5.24
CA LEU A 19 -2.41 -4.95 -6.00
C LEU A 19 -1.09 -5.09 -5.27
N LEU A 20 -0.65 -4.06 -4.57
CA LEU A 20 0.59 -4.11 -3.82
C LEU A 20 0.52 -5.05 -2.62
N MET A 21 -0.68 -5.48 -2.23
CA MET A 21 -0.89 -6.43 -1.16
C MET A 21 -1.32 -7.81 -1.66
N ASP A 22 -1.55 -7.95 -2.96
CA ASP A 22 -1.93 -9.22 -3.55
C ASP A 22 -0.71 -10.11 -3.74
N PRO A 23 -0.74 -11.37 -3.24
CA PRO A 23 0.44 -12.24 -3.31
C PRO A 23 0.97 -12.45 -4.72
N SER A 24 0.09 -12.64 -5.71
CA SER A 24 0.55 -12.89 -7.07
C SER A 24 1.14 -11.65 -7.72
N ALA A 25 0.57 -10.47 -7.44
CA ALA A 25 1.10 -9.22 -7.96
C ALA A 25 2.46 -8.90 -7.34
N ARG A 26 2.63 -9.17 -6.04
CA ARG A 26 3.91 -8.93 -5.35
C ARG A 26 5.04 -9.77 -5.91
N ARG A 27 4.74 -10.94 -6.44
CA ARG A 27 5.76 -11.82 -7.06
C ARG A 27 6.14 -11.36 -8.46
N ASN A 28 5.38 -10.47 -9.06
CA ASN A 28 5.65 -9.97 -10.41
C ASN A 28 6.39 -8.64 -10.29
N ARG A 29 7.73 -8.71 -10.40
CA ARG A 29 8.58 -7.53 -10.21
C ARG A 29 8.22 -6.39 -11.17
N GLU A 30 7.88 -6.71 -12.41
CA GLU A 30 7.54 -5.69 -13.40
C GLU A 30 6.28 -4.93 -13.00
N ARG A 31 5.27 -5.63 -12.46
CA ARG A 31 4.05 -4.98 -12.01
C ARG A 31 4.31 -4.06 -10.83
N VAL A 32 5.09 -4.52 -9.86
CA VAL A 32 5.42 -3.69 -8.69
C VAL A 32 6.26 -2.51 -9.13
N ASP A 33 7.27 -2.74 -9.98
CA ASP A 33 8.13 -1.68 -10.48
C ASP A 33 7.32 -0.56 -11.15
N ALA A 34 6.30 -0.94 -11.92
CA ALA A 34 5.46 0.03 -12.63
C ALA A 34 4.60 0.88 -11.69
N LEU A 35 4.33 0.40 -10.48
CA LEU A 35 3.51 1.13 -9.50
C LEU A 35 4.32 2.03 -8.58
N LEU A 36 5.62 1.80 -8.43
CA LEU A 36 6.47 2.60 -7.55
C LEU A 36 7.06 3.79 -8.28
N SER A 37 6.96 4.98 -7.67
CA SER A 37 7.62 6.15 -8.23
C SER A 37 9.14 6.01 -8.08
N ASN A 38 9.89 6.81 -8.83
CA ASN A 38 11.35 6.74 -8.81
C ASN A 38 11.94 7.03 -7.42
N ASN A 39 11.25 7.82 -6.63
CA ASN A 39 11.71 8.23 -5.30
C ASN A 39 10.89 7.57 -4.18
N PHE A 40 10.30 6.43 -4.45
CA PHE A 40 9.48 5.73 -3.45
C PHE A 40 10.27 5.44 -2.17
N VAL A 41 9.61 5.66 -1.02
CA VAL A 41 10.14 5.35 0.30
C VAL A 41 9.02 4.73 1.12
N GLU A 42 9.35 3.72 1.89
CA GLU A 42 8.42 3.13 2.83
C GLU A 42 9.00 3.17 4.24
N ILE A 43 8.16 3.53 5.21
CA ILE A 43 8.50 3.37 6.63
C ILE A 43 7.67 2.21 7.14
N GLY A 44 8.32 1.11 7.43
CA GLY A 44 7.65 -0.10 7.90
C GLY A 44 7.17 0.04 9.34
N SER A 45 6.30 -0.86 9.76
CA SER A 45 5.71 -0.81 11.10
C SER A 45 6.75 -1.00 12.22
N SER A 46 7.93 -1.51 11.90
CA SER A 46 9.03 -1.62 12.86
C SER A 46 9.85 -0.33 12.97
N GLY A 47 9.56 0.66 12.13
CA GLY A 47 10.35 1.89 12.05
C GLY A 47 11.46 1.85 11.03
N ARG A 48 11.66 0.72 10.35
CA ARG A 48 12.69 0.61 9.33
C ARG A 48 12.29 1.38 8.08
N VAL A 49 13.25 2.12 7.53
CA VAL A 49 13.05 2.87 6.28
C VAL A 49 13.55 2.03 5.12
N TRP A 50 12.67 1.84 4.12
CA TRP A 50 12.96 1.05 2.93
C TRP A 50 13.03 1.97 1.72
N THR A 51 14.11 1.86 0.94
CA THR A 51 14.21 2.55 -0.34
C THR A 51 13.43 1.76 -1.40
N ARG A 52 13.25 2.38 -2.57
CA ARG A 52 12.62 1.71 -3.72
C ARG A 52 13.34 0.40 -4.04
N GLN A 53 14.66 0.45 -4.15
CA GLN A 53 15.43 -0.74 -4.52
C GLN A 53 15.33 -1.83 -3.46
N ALA A 54 15.44 -1.45 -2.19
CA ALA A 54 15.31 -2.42 -1.10
C ALA A 54 13.93 -3.06 -1.08
N THR A 55 12.88 -2.31 -1.37
CA THR A 55 11.52 -2.84 -1.46
C THR A 55 11.41 -3.86 -2.59
N LEU A 56 11.90 -3.52 -3.77
CA LEU A 56 11.86 -4.44 -4.92
C LEU A 56 12.64 -5.72 -4.63
N ASP A 57 13.80 -5.60 -4.00
CA ASP A 57 14.63 -6.77 -3.67
C ASP A 57 13.94 -7.66 -2.64
N LEU A 58 13.30 -7.07 -1.64
CA LEU A 58 12.56 -7.84 -0.63
C LEU A 58 11.45 -8.63 -1.28
N LEU A 59 10.64 -7.98 -2.11
CA LEU A 59 9.49 -8.65 -2.73
C LEU A 59 9.92 -9.76 -3.68
N ALA A 60 11.07 -9.63 -4.32
CA ALA A 60 11.59 -10.64 -5.23
C ALA A 60 11.99 -11.93 -4.50
N THR A 61 12.34 -11.83 -3.21
CA THR A 61 12.79 -12.98 -2.42
C THR A 61 11.78 -13.43 -1.37
N GLU A 62 10.61 -12.81 -1.34
CA GLU A 62 9.59 -13.07 -0.33
C GLU A 62 8.97 -14.45 -0.56
N ILE A 63 8.95 -15.29 0.49
CA ILE A 63 8.49 -16.68 0.38
C ILE A 63 7.17 -16.88 1.12
N THR A 64 7.00 -16.23 2.25
CA THR A 64 5.91 -16.56 3.20
C THR A 64 4.85 -15.47 3.32
N TYR A 65 4.77 -14.56 2.37
CA TYR A 65 3.79 -13.50 2.45
C TYR A 65 2.37 -14.03 2.27
N THR A 66 1.48 -13.63 3.15
CA THR A 66 0.04 -13.84 3.00
C THR A 66 -0.64 -12.49 3.06
N GLN A 67 -1.74 -12.36 2.31
CA GLN A 67 -2.46 -11.09 2.29
C GLN A 67 -3.18 -10.87 3.61
N PRO A 68 -3.02 -9.68 4.25
CA PRO A 68 -3.77 -9.38 5.46
C PRO A 68 -5.22 -9.06 5.13
N GLN A 69 -6.09 -9.06 6.14
CA GLN A 69 -7.43 -8.52 6.01
C GLN A 69 -7.32 -7.01 5.95
N ILE A 70 -8.08 -6.39 5.07
CA ILE A 70 -8.02 -4.94 4.83
C ILE A 70 -9.36 -4.33 5.17
N GLU A 71 -9.35 -3.25 5.98
CA GLU A 71 -10.56 -2.56 6.42
C GLU A 71 -10.41 -1.05 6.25
N ASP A 72 -11.54 -0.40 6.02
CA ASP A 72 -11.65 1.06 6.01
C ASP A 72 -10.77 1.74 4.97
N LEU A 73 -10.63 1.13 3.80
CA LEU A 73 -9.84 1.72 2.72
C LEU A 73 -10.54 2.97 2.19
N ALA A 74 -9.88 4.11 2.36
CA ALA A 74 -10.41 5.41 1.96
C ALA A 74 -9.39 6.14 1.11
N VAL A 75 -9.89 6.90 0.14
CA VAL A 75 -9.06 7.73 -0.73
C VAL A 75 -9.50 9.18 -0.61
N ARG A 76 -8.53 10.07 -0.48
CA ARG A 76 -8.77 11.50 -0.48
C ARG A 76 -7.83 12.16 -1.46
N LEU A 77 -8.39 12.88 -2.44
CA LEU A 77 -7.57 13.65 -3.37
C LEU A 77 -7.14 14.93 -2.66
N LEU A 78 -5.83 15.10 -2.52
CA LEU A 78 -5.26 16.26 -1.80
C LEU A 78 -5.08 17.45 -2.73
N GLY A 79 -5.13 17.23 -4.03
CA GLY A 79 -4.95 18.24 -5.04
C GLY A 79 -4.78 17.57 -6.39
N PRO A 80 -4.58 18.33 -7.47
CA PRO A 80 -4.35 17.75 -8.79
C PRO A 80 -3.15 16.80 -8.75
N GLY A 81 -3.38 15.53 -9.08
CA GLY A 81 -2.31 14.56 -9.18
C GLY A 81 -1.70 14.11 -7.86
N VAL A 82 -2.38 14.31 -6.73
CA VAL A 82 -1.90 13.83 -5.42
C VAL A 82 -3.04 13.25 -4.64
N ALA A 83 -2.89 12.03 -4.12
CA ALA A 83 -3.92 11.35 -3.36
C ALA A 83 -3.34 10.70 -2.11
N LEU A 84 -4.13 10.69 -1.05
CA LEU A 84 -3.80 10.00 0.21
C LEU A 84 -4.76 8.82 0.36
N LEU A 85 -4.21 7.64 0.59
CA LEU A 85 -4.99 6.46 0.92
C LEU A 85 -4.70 6.08 2.37
N THR A 86 -5.75 5.77 3.12
CA THR A 86 -5.62 5.31 4.49
C THR A 86 -6.48 4.07 4.70
N TYR A 87 -6.00 3.14 5.52
CA TYR A 87 -6.72 1.91 5.82
C TYR A 87 -6.09 1.21 7.01
N ARG A 88 -6.69 0.10 7.42
CA ARG A 88 -6.14 -0.76 8.46
C ARG A 88 -5.91 -2.14 7.86
N THR A 89 -4.86 -2.79 8.31
CA THR A 89 -4.67 -4.21 8.04
C THR A 89 -4.73 -4.98 9.33
N LEU A 90 -5.32 -6.17 9.25
CA LEU A 90 -5.44 -7.08 10.38
C LEU A 90 -4.76 -8.38 10.01
N ARG A 91 -3.86 -8.83 10.86
CA ARG A 91 -3.13 -10.07 10.61
C ARG A 91 -3.15 -10.89 11.88
N LYS A 92 -3.58 -12.14 11.76
CA LYS A 92 -3.70 -13.04 12.89
C LYS A 92 -2.51 -13.99 12.90
N SER A 93 -1.86 -14.13 14.04
CA SER A 93 -0.79 -15.11 14.22
C SER A 93 -1.37 -16.50 14.45
N MET A 94 -0.51 -17.51 14.41
CA MET A 94 -0.95 -18.89 14.66
C MET A 94 -1.45 -19.08 16.09
N SER A 95 -0.98 -18.25 17.02
CA SER A 95 -1.46 -18.30 18.42
C SER A 95 -2.78 -17.58 18.63
N GLY A 96 -3.36 -16.98 17.60
CA GLY A 96 -4.61 -16.24 17.68
C GLY A 96 -4.45 -14.76 18.00
N GLU A 97 -3.23 -14.28 18.21
CA GLU A 97 -2.99 -12.86 18.43
C GLU A 97 -3.23 -12.09 17.13
N GLN A 98 -4.00 -11.01 17.24
CA GLN A 98 -4.30 -10.16 16.09
C GLN A 98 -3.50 -8.86 16.18
N THR A 99 -2.82 -8.51 15.10
CA THR A 99 -2.09 -7.25 14.98
C THR A 99 -2.85 -6.33 14.06
N ILE A 100 -3.12 -5.12 14.52
CA ILE A 100 -3.79 -4.08 13.76
C ILE A 100 -2.73 -3.05 13.40
N THR A 101 -2.59 -2.79 12.10
CA THR A 101 -1.63 -1.80 11.59
C THR A 101 -2.39 -0.72 10.85
N LEU A 102 -2.16 0.53 11.23
CA LEU A 102 -2.71 1.68 10.49
C LEU A 102 -1.75 1.99 9.35
N ARG A 103 -2.30 2.18 8.15
CA ARG A 103 -1.48 2.37 6.96
C ARG A 103 -1.88 3.61 6.20
N SER A 104 -0.89 4.26 5.61
CA SER A 104 -1.13 5.41 4.75
C SER A 104 -0.20 5.35 3.55
N SER A 105 -0.71 5.77 2.39
CA SER A 105 0.05 5.83 1.15
C SER A 105 -0.20 7.15 0.47
N ILE A 106 0.83 7.67 -0.19
CA ILE A 106 0.69 8.84 -1.04
C ILE A 106 0.95 8.40 -2.48
N TRP A 107 -0.02 8.67 -3.34
CA TRP A 107 0.05 8.38 -4.77
C TRP A 107 0.15 9.69 -5.55
N ILE A 108 0.97 9.71 -6.58
CA ILE A 108 1.15 10.88 -7.44
C ILE A 108 0.89 10.49 -8.88
N LEU A 109 0.34 11.43 -9.64
CA LEU A 109 0.16 11.26 -11.07
C LEU A 109 1.45 11.69 -11.76
N ASP A 110 2.13 10.72 -12.36
CA ASP A 110 3.43 10.93 -13.00
C ASP A 110 3.36 10.47 -14.44
N SER A 111 3.45 11.40 -15.38
CA SER A 111 3.44 11.11 -16.82
C SER A 111 2.23 10.28 -17.23
N GLY A 112 1.07 10.62 -16.70
CA GLY A 112 -0.18 9.98 -17.05
C GLY A 112 -0.51 8.70 -16.28
N SER A 113 0.36 8.29 -15.35
CA SER A 113 0.15 7.08 -14.54
C SER A 113 0.26 7.41 -13.06
N TRP A 114 -0.62 6.80 -12.26
CA TRP A 114 -0.54 6.95 -10.80
C TRP A 114 0.53 6.01 -10.25
N LYS A 115 1.43 6.57 -9.44
CA LYS A 115 2.50 5.83 -8.81
C LYS A 115 2.56 6.15 -7.33
N ILE A 116 2.83 5.15 -6.51
CA ILE A 116 2.98 5.36 -5.08
C ILE A 116 4.37 5.93 -4.79
N CYS A 117 4.44 7.01 -4.02
CA CYS A 117 5.72 7.62 -3.66
C CYS A 117 6.05 7.45 -2.19
N PHE A 118 5.08 7.09 -1.35
CA PHE A 118 5.31 6.92 0.07
C PHE A 118 4.31 5.94 0.66
N HIS A 119 4.76 5.12 1.59
CA HIS A 119 3.90 4.24 2.37
C HIS A 119 4.41 4.16 3.79
N GLN A 120 3.50 4.11 4.77
CA GLN A 120 3.86 3.95 6.17
C GLN A 120 2.85 3.06 6.87
N GLY A 121 3.38 2.16 7.72
CA GLY A 121 2.56 1.36 8.61
C GLY A 121 2.94 1.64 10.05
N THR A 122 1.94 1.68 10.92
CA THR A 122 2.13 1.91 12.34
C THR A 122 1.25 0.92 13.10
N VAL A 123 1.85 0.09 13.93
CA VAL A 123 1.09 -0.86 14.75
C VAL A 123 0.23 -0.07 15.73
N ALA A 124 -1.09 -0.24 15.64
CA ALA A 124 -2.05 0.46 16.49
C ALA A 124 -2.37 -0.34 17.74
N GLY A 125 -2.30 -1.68 17.64
CA GLY A 125 -2.58 -2.51 18.79
C GLY A 125 -2.52 -3.97 18.46
N LYS A 126 -2.54 -4.80 19.49
CA LYS A 126 -2.60 -6.24 19.39
C LYS A 126 -3.68 -6.73 20.34
N SER A 127 -4.40 -7.77 19.93
CA SER A 127 -5.41 -8.37 20.79
C SER A 127 -5.48 -9.86 20.55
N MET A 128 -5.84 -10.59 21.60
CA MET A 128 -6.18 -11.99 21.46
C MET A 128 -7.63 -12.11 21.01
N VAL A 129 -7.88 -13.02 20.09
CA VAL A 129 -9.20 -13.19 19.51
C VAL A 129 -9.78 -14.52 19.92
#